data_e4da580ca4705f5014f8a7fff30b063c
#
_entry.id   e4da580ca4705f5014f8a7fff30b063c
#
_cell.length_a   1.000
_cell.length_b   1.000
_cell.length_c   1.000
_cell.angle_alpha   90.00
_cell.angle_beta   90.00
_cell.angle_gamma   90.00
#
_symmetry.space_group_name_H-M   'P 1'
#
loop_
_entity.id
_entity.type
_entity.pdbx_description
1 polymer ?
#
loop_
_entity_poly.entity_id
_entity_poly.type
_entity_poly.pdbx_seq_one_letter_code
_entity_poly.pdbx_strand_id
1 'polypeptide(L)'
;VKKELLTEFLFLFNRSNSATLVDHECSQKAIGFWQSRHQTYTALMTTSYRGYTFEQVAKTIDHSVLKPDATKNDIIAACSLAAKYHVATVCIRPMDVALAASLLANTDVGVATVIGFPHGTTTTATKVFEAVEAIRNGATELDMVLNVSALISGDYQLVEEDIRAVVLAAKGQLETASIKVIFETALLTPELIVKACELSEKARADYVKTSTGFASEGATIENVRLMKQTVGDRMKVKSSGGVRTLDQLIDFMNEGVTRSGCSATEAVLSEFLANAR
;
A
#
# COMPACT_ATOMS: atom_id res chain seq x y z
N VAL A 1 -12.55 4.01 -14.49
CA VAL A 1 -11.60 3.70 -15.59
C VAL A 1 -12.30 3.72 -16.94
N LYS A 2 -13.35 2.88 -17.22
CA LYS A 2 -14.06 2.88 -18.53
C LYS A 2 -14.76 4.21 -18.85
N LYS A 3 -15.34 4.88 -17.85
CA LYS A 3 -16.03 6.16 -17.99
C LYS A 3 -15.06 7.35 -18.14
N GLU A 4 -13.93 7.29 -17.45
CA GLU A 4 -12.92 8.36 -17.47
C GLU A 4 -12.10 8.36 -18.75
N LEU A 5 -11.69 7.19 -19.24
CA LEU A 5 -11.04 7.06 -20.56
C LEU A 5 -11.95 7.51 -21.71
N LEU A 6 -13.27 7.26 -21.61
CA LEU A 6 -14.24 7.75 -22.57
C LEU A 6 -14.38 9.28 -22.49
N THR A 7 -14.29 9.84 -21.28
CA THR A 7 -14.39 11.30 -21.06
C THR A 7 -13.14 12.02 -21.55
N GLU A 8 -11.94 11.50 -21.34
CA GLU A 8 -10.70 12.04 -21.92
C GLU A 8 -10.70 11.95 -23.44
N PHE A 9 -11.15 10.82 -23.99
CA PHE A 9 -11.29 10.66 -25.46
C PHE A 9 -12.29 11.66 -26.03
N LEU A 10 -13.46 11.85 -25.41
CA LEU A 10 -14.46 12.84 -25.82
C LEU A 10 -13.97 14.29 -25.63
N PHE A 11 -13.16 14.55 -24.61
CA PHE A 11 -12.58 15.88 -24.37
C PHE A 11 -11.52 16.24 -25.43
N LEU A 12 -10.69 15.30 -25.83
CA LEU A 12 -9.70 15.46 -26.90
C LEU A 12 -10.40 15.56 -28.28
N PHE A 13 -11.46 14.81 -28.48
CA PHE A 13 -12.23 14.84 -29.74
C PHE A 13 -13.06 16.11 -29.92
N ASN A 14 -13.62 16.67 -28.85
CA ASN A 14 -14.38 17.93 -28.90
C ASN A 14 -13.52 19.19 -29.06
N ARG A 15 -12.22 19.14 -28.72
CA ARG A 15 -11.28 20.25 -29.01
C ARG A 15 -10.87 20.33 -30.47
N SER A 16 -11.02 19.27 -31.24
CA SER A 16 -10.65 19.25 -32.68
C SER A 16 -11.77 19.72 -33.64
N ASN A 17 -12.97 20.04 -33.14
CA ASN A 17 -14.09 20.49 -33.96
C ASN A 17 -14.13 21.99 -34.28
N SER A 18 -13.04 22.72 -34.05
CA SER A 18 -12.88 24.06 -34.59
C SER A 18 -11.64 24.12 -35.48
N ALA A 19 -11.88 24.11 -36.79
CA ALA A 19 -11.00 24.42 -37.92
C ALA A 19 -10.24 23.27 -38.61
N THR A 20 -10.63 23.03 -39.86
CA THR A 20 -9.82 22.71 -41.04
C THR A 20 -8.74 21.61 -40.91
N LEU A 21 -8.95 20.50 -41.65
CA LEU A 21 -7.91 19.61 -42.21
C LEU A 21 -6.72 19.33 -41.26
N VAL A 22 -6.95 18.76 -40.09
CA VAL A 22 -5.92 18.16 -39.30
C VAL A 22 -5.95 16.65 -39.56
N ASP A 23 -5.05 16.29 -40.43
CA ASP A 23 -4.38 15.02 -40.64
C ASP A 23 -5.12 13.76 -40.16
N HIS A 24 -5.76 13.12 -41.15
CA HIS A 24 -6.30 11.75 -41.00
C HIS A 24 -5.23 10.78 -40.49
N GLU A 25 -3.96 11.07 -40.72
CA GLU A 25 -2.79 10.31 -40.26
C GLU A 25 -2.53 10.44 -38.77
N CYS A 26 -2.76 11.61 -38.17
CA CYS A 26 -2.65 11.86 -36.75
C CYS A 26 -3.75 11.13 -35.96
N SER A 27 -4.97 11.12 -36.48
CA SER A 27 -6.11 10.38 -35.91
C SER A 27 -5.88 8.86 -35.99
N GLN A 28 -5.37 8.35 -37.09
CA GLN A 28 -5.05 6.93 -37.28
C GLN A 28 -3.91 6.47 -36.36
N LYS A 29 -2.87 7.30 -36.18
CA LYS A 29 -1.76 7.04 -35.25
C LYS A 29 -2.23 7.04 -33.77
N ALA A 30 -3.11 7.98 -33.39
CA ALA A 30 -3.71 8.03 -32.06
C ALA A 30 -4.61 6.83 -31.78
N ILE A 31 -5.44 6.42 -32.76
CA ILE A 31 -6.30 5.22 -32.66
C ILE A 31 -5.44 3.96 -32.60
N GLY A 32 -4.41 3.82 -33.42
CA GLY A 32 -3.50 2.69 -33.42
C GLY A 32 -2.72 2.59 -32.10
N PHE A 33 -2.26 3.71 -31.56
CA PHE A 33 -1.59 3.77 -30.25
C PHE A 33 -2.55 3.40 -29.12
N TRP A 34 -3.80 3.84 -29.17
CA TRP A 34 -4.83 3.51 -28.19
C TRP A 34 -5.23 2.02 -28.28
N GLN A 35 -5.43 1.48 -29.49
CA GLN A 35 -5.74 0.07 -29.72
C GLN A 35 -4.58 -0.83 -29.26
N SER A 36 -3.34 -0.47 -29.54
CA SER A 36 -2.15 -1.19 -29.07
C SER A 36 -2.06 -1.20 -27.55
N ARG A 37 -2.27 -0.07 -26.88
CA ARG A 37 -2.31 0.01 -25.41
C ARG A 37 -3.47 -0.80 -24.81
N HIS A 38 -4.63 -0.76 -25.45
CA HIS A 38 -5.80 -1.51 -24.98
C HIS A 38 -5.62 -3.03 -25.16
N GLN A 39 -5.03 -3.46 -26.26
CA GLN A 39 -4.68 -4.87 -26.47
C GLN A 39 -3.61 -5.35 -25.48
N THR A 40 -2.59 -4.55 -25.23
CA THR A 40 -1.54 -4.85 -24.23
C THR A 40 -2.15 -4.93 -22.84
N TYR A 41 -3.04 -4.00 -22.46
CA TYR A 41 -3.72 -4.01 -21.15
C TYR A 41 -4.67 -5.22 -21.03
N THR A 42 -5.41 -5.56 -22.05
CA THR A 42 -6.32 -6.73 -22.04
C THR A 42 -5.53 -8.05 -21.99
N ALA A 43 -4.41 -8.14 -22.69
CA ALA A 43 -3.52 -9.31 -22.61
C ALA A 43 -2.90 -9.46 -21.21
N LEU A 44 -2.50 -8.35 -20.58
CA LEU A 44 -2.01 -8.33 -19.19
C LEU A 44 -3.04 -8.84 -18.19
N MET A 45 -4.33 -8.54 -18.40
CA MET A 45 -5.42 -8.96 -17.52
C MET A 45 -5.75 -10.45 -17.63
N THR A 46 -5.36 -11.12 -18.72
CA THR A 46 -5.62 -12.55 -18.94
C THR A 46 -4.44 -13.46 -18.61
N THR A 47 -3.23 -12.90 -18.48
CA THR A 47 -2.05 -13.68 -18.11
C THR A 47 -2.00 -13.92 -16.60
N SER A 48 -1.52 -15.08 -16.20
CA SER A 48 -1.38 -15.45 -14.80
C SER A 48 0.01 -16.05 -14.51
N TYR A 49 0.46 -15.86 -13.28
CA TYR A 49 1.65 -16.50 -12.73
C TYR A 49 1.30 -17.17 -11.40
N ARG A 50 1.53 -18.47 -11.28
CA ARG A 50 1.19 -19.28 -10.10
C ARG A 50 -0.27 -19.10 -9.64
N GLY A 51 -1.21 -18.89 -10.58
CA GLY A 51 -2.64 -18.74 -10.33
C GLY A 51 -3.12 -17.31 -10.01
N TYR A 52 -2.24 -16.34 -9.99
CA TYR A 52 -2.59 -14.93 -9.75
C TYR A 52 -2.46 -14.10 -11.02
N THR A 53 -3.42 -13.19 -11.23
CA THR A 53 -3.36 -12.20 -12.31
C THR A 53 -2.39 -11.07 -11.97
N PHE A 54 -1.96 -10.32 -12.98
CA PHE A 54 -1.13 -9.13 -12.77
C PHE A 54 -1.78 -8.13 -11.81
N GLU A 55 -3.07 -7.88 -11.98
CA GLU A 55 -3.83 -6.96 -11.13
C GLU A 55 -3.86 -7.42 -9.66
N GLN A 56 -4.08 -8.71 -9.40
CA GLN A 56 -4.06 -9.25 -8.05
C GLN A 56 -2.71 -9.06 -7.38
N VAL A 57 -1.61 -9.30 -8.10
CA VAL A 57 -0.25 -9.08 -7.58
C VAL A 57 0.03 -7.60 -7.38
N ALA A 58 -0.27 -6.75 -8.36
CA ALA A 58 -0.05 -5.30 -8.26
C ALA A 58 -0.86 -4.67 -7.11
N LYS A 59 -2.14 -5.04 -6.96
CA LYS A 59 -3.02 -4.56 -5.88
C LYS A 59 -2.67 -5.12 -4.49
N THR A 60 -1.75 -6.06 -4.40
CA THR A 60 -1.17 -6.49 -3.13
C THR A 60 0.01 -5.59 -2.70
N ILE A 61 0.61 -4.82 -3.61
CA ILE A 61 1.81 -4.03 -3.32
C ILE A 61 1.46 -2.66 -2.75
N ASP A 62 2.04 -2.35 -1.56
CA ASP A 62 2.24 -1.00 -1.07
C ASP A 62 3.69 -0.59 -1.41
N HIS A 63 3.88 0.24 -2.44
CA HIS A 63 5.21 0.68 -2.87
C HIS A 63 5.83 1.60 -1.84
N SER A 64 6.91 1.17 -1.17
CA SER A 64 7.42 1.82 0.03
C SER A 64 8.68 2.66 -0.25
N VAL A 65 8.63 3.96 0.10
CA VAL A 65 9.77 4.89 0.07
C VAL A 65 9.86 5.62 1.41
N LEU A 66 10.51 4.95 2.38
CA LEU A 66 10.54 5.38 3.79
C LEU A 66 11.95 5.74 4.30
N LYS A 67 12.99 5.58 3.46
CA LYS A 67 14.35 5.92 3.85
C LYS A 67 14.47 7.40 4.21
N PRO A 68 15.23 7.76 5.26
CA PRO A 68 15.36 9.16 5.71
C PRO A 68 16.09 10.04 4.67
N ASP A 69 16.91 9.45 3.84
CA ASP A 69 17.68 10.11 2.78
C ASP A 69 16.94 10.22 1.42
N ALA A 70 15.70 9.71 1.33
CA ALA A 70 14.90 9.83 0.12
C ALA A 70 14.64 11.31 -0.22
N THR A 71 14.85 11.68 -1.47
CA THR A 71 14.69 13.04 -1.97
C THR A 71 13.26 13.27 -2.51
N LYS A 72 12.91 14.53 -2.79
CA LYS A 72 11.66 14.84 -3.48
C LYS A 72 11.53 14.15 -4.84
N ASN A 73 12.64 14.01 -5.57
CA ASN A 73 12.65 13.33 -6.86
C ASN A 73 12.38 11.83 -6.72
N ASP A 74 12.83 11.19 -5.62
CA ASP A 74 12.51 9.80 -5.34
C ASP A 74 11.00 9.62 -5.08
N ILE A 75 10.36 10.56 -4.38
CA ILE A 75 8.90 10.54 -4.17
C ILE A 75 8.14 10.70 -5.49
N ILE A 76 8.56 11.63 -6.35
CA ILE A 76 7.94 11.81 -7.68
C ILE A 76 8.10 10.55 -8.53
N ALA A 77 9.29 9.95 -8.55
CA ALA A 77 9.55 8.70 -9.27
C ALA A 77 8.71 7.54 -8.73
N ALA A 78 8.58 7.43 -7.40
CA ALA A 78 7.76 6.41 -6.74
C ALA A 78 6.28 6.54 -7.10
N CYS A 79 5.72 7.75 -7.08
CA CYS A 79 4.33 7.99 -7.49
C CYS A 79 4.12 7.64 -8.98
N SER A 80 5.06 8.01 -9.85
CA SER A 80 5.00 7.67 -11.27
C SER A 80 5.07 6.16 -11.51
N LEU A 81 5.94 5.45 -10.79
CA LEU A 81 6.06 4.00 -10.85
C LEU A 81 4.78 3.30 -10.35
N ALA A 82 4.26 3.76 -9.23
CA ALA A 82 3.04 3.23 -8.63
C ALA A 82 1.83 3.38 -9.56
N ALA A 83 1.67 4.56 -10.17
CA ALA A 83 0.62 4.83 -11.15
C ALA A 83 0.79 3.98 -12.42
N LYS A 84 2.03 3.80 -12.91
CA LYS A 84 2.34 2.96 -14.09
C LYS A 84 1.88 1.52 -13.90
N TYR A 85 2.07 0.96 -12.71
CA TYR A 85 1.78 -0.44 -12.42
C TYR A 85 0.45 -0.65 -11.68
N HIS A 86 -0.30 0.41 -11.40
CA HIS A 86 -1.59 0.34 -10.70
C HIS A 86 -1.53 -0.39 -9.35
N VAL A 87 -0.45 -0.19 -8.57
CA VAL A 87 -0.29 -0.80 -7.25
C VAL A 87 -1.38 -0.33 -6.27
N ALA A 88 -1.47 -0.95 -5.08
CA ALA A 88 -2.49 -0.56 -4.11
C ALA A 88 -2.25 0.85 -3.57
N THR A 89 -1.05 1.12 -3.05
CA THR A 89 -0.68 2.43 -2.48
C THR A 89 0.78 2.76 -2.72
N VAL A 90 1.12 4.06 -2.60
CA VAL A 90 2.47 4.50 -2.25
C VAL A 90 2.53 4.71 -0.74
N CYS A 91 3.46 4.04 -0.06
CA CYS A 91 3.69 4.19 1.37
C CYS A 91 4.94 5.04 1.59
N ILE A 92 4.75 6.26 2.12
CA ILE A 92 5.77 7.30 2.20
C ILE A 92 5.89 7.91 3.59
N ARG A 93 6.90 8.76 3.78
CA ARG A 93 7.09 9.49 5.04
C ARG A 93 5.96 10.52 5.24
N PRO A 94 5.58 10.84 6.49
CA PRO A 94 4.50 11.78 6.79
C PRO A 94 4.65 13.14 6.08
N MET A 95 5.86 13.69 6.02
CA MET A 95 6.14 14.98 5.37
C MET A 95 5.85 15.00 3.85
N ASP A 96 5.81 13.85 3.19
CA ASP A 96 5.65 13.74 1.73
C ASP A 96 4.20 13.45 1.31
N VAL A 97 3.27 13.27 2.26
CA VAL A 97 1.87 12.87 2.00
C VAL A 97 1.16 13.85 1.07
N ALA A 98 1.23 15.14 1.34
CA ALA A 98 0.56 16.16 0.52
C ALA A 98 1.07 16.16 -0.94
N LEU A 99 2.38 15.98 -1.13
CA LEU A 99 2.98 15.87 -2.46
C LEU A 99 2.46 14.63 -3.20
N ALA A 100 2.51 13.46 -2.56
CA ALA A 100 2.05 12.23 -3.18
C ALA A 100 0.55 12.26 -3.48
N ALA A 101 -0.28 12.79 -2.58
CA ALA A 101 -1.71 12.96 -2.80
C ALA A 101 -1.99 13.83 -4.04
N SER A 102 -1.23 14.91 -4.22
CA SER A 102 -1.37 15.76 -5.41
C SER A 102 -0.96 15.05 -6.71
N LEU A 103 0.12 14.24 -6.67
CA LEU A 103 0.62 13.51 -7.83
C LEU A 103 -0.28 12.33 -8.24
N LEU A 104 -0.99 11.74 -7.29
CA LEU A 104 -1.83 10.55 -7.48
C LEU A 104 -3.33 10.86 -7.60
N ALA A 105 -3.74 12.13 -7.53
CA ALA A 105 -5.14 12.56 -7.48
C ALA A 105 -6.03 12.01 -8.60
N ASN A 106 -5.46 11.73 -9.78
CA ASN A 106 -6.19 11.21 -10.94
C ASN A 106 -5.81 9.76 -11.27
N THR A 107 -5.39 8.99 -10.27
CA THR A 107 -5.01 7.57 -10.41
C THR A 107 -5.86 6.70 -9.47
N ASP A 108 -5.74 5.39 -9.62
CA ASP A 108 -6.36 4.39 -8.75
C ASP A 108 -5.44 3.93 -7.61
N VAL A 109 -4.35 4.69 -7.36
CA VAL A 109 -3.33 4.39 -6.34
C VAL A 109 -3.59 5.24 -5.11
N GLY A 110 -3.75 4.60 -3.95
CA GLY A 110 -3.91 5.28 -2.67
C GLY A 110 -2.60 5.84 -2.10
N VAL A 111 -2.71 6.71 -1.12
CA VAL A 111 -1.56 7.21 -0.34
C VAL A 111 -1.60 6.59 1.05
N ALA A 112 -0.56 5.84 1.40
CA ALA A 112 -0.31 5.34 2.74
C ALA A 112 0.85 6.09 3.39
N THR A 113 0.82 6.22 4.71
CA THR A 113 1.96 6.75 5.48
C THR A 113 2.11 6.03 6.81
N VAL A 114 3.14 6.37 7.55
CA VAL A 114 3.51 5.71 8.81
C VAL A 114 3.27 6.63 10.01
N ILE A 115 2.94 6.04 11.17
CA ILE A 115 2.62 6.72 12.42
C ILE A 115 3.47 6.14 13.55
N GLY A 116 4.11 7.00 14.34
CA GLY A 116 5.02 6.59 15.44
C GLY A 116 6.23 5.79 14.95
N PHE A 117 6.65 6.02 13.74
CA PHE A 117 7.59 5.18 13.00
C PHE A 117 9.06 5.65 13.17
N PRO A 118 10.06 4.71 13.22
CA PRO A 118 9.87 3.26 13.15
C PRO A 118 9.74 2.56 14.52
N HIS A 119 9.86 3.27 15.64
CA HIS A 119 10.07 2.67 16.96
C HIS A 119 8.79 2.43 17.77
N GLY A 120 7.68 3.10 17.44
CA GLY A 120 6.42 2.99 18.19
C GLY A 120 6.45 3.66 19.58
N THR A 121 7.52 4.38 19.93
CA THR A 121 7.79 4.90 21.28
C THR A 121 7.33 6.34 21.50
N THR A 122 6.70 6.97 20.52
CA THR A 122 6.04 8.26 20.71
C THR A 122 4.77 8.10 21.55
N THR A 123 4.36 9.17 22.22
CA THR A 123 3.14 9.13 23.04
C THR A 123 1.90 8.94 22.17
N THR A 124 0.84 8.39 22.74
CA THR A 124 -0.47 8.23 22.08
C THR A 124 -0.97 9.58 21.51
N ALA A 125 -0.82 10.68 22.24
CA ALA A 125 -1.22 12.01 21.76
C ALA A 125 -0.45 12.42 20.50
N THR A 126 0.85 12.12 20.41
CA THR A 126 1.67 12.38 19.23
C THR A 126 1.20 11.53 18.04
N LYS A 127 0.98 10.22 18.24
CA LYS A 127 0.48 9.33 17.17
C LYS A 127 -0.90 9.77 16.65
N VAL A 128 -1.79 10.19 17.54
CA VAL A 128 -3.11 10.75 17.18
C VAL A 128 -2.95 12.02 16.35
N PHE A 129 -2.05 12.91 16.71
CA PHE A 129 -1.76 14.13 15.95
C PHE A 129 -1.22 13.80 14.55
N GLU A 130 -0.23 12.92 14.46
CA GLU A 130 0.32 12.42 13.19
C GLU A 130 -0.76 11.82 12.29
N ALA A 131 -1.67 11.02 12.86
CA ALA A 131 -2.74 10.37 12.11
C ALA A 131 -3.73 11.39 11.53
N VAL A 132 -4.16 12.36 12.34
CA VAL A 132 -5.08 13.44 11.90
C VAL A 132 -4.43 14.29 10.82
N GLU A 133 -3.17 14.69 10.99
CA GLU A 133 -2.43 15.48 10.02
C GLU A 133 -2.25 14.72 8.70
N ALA A 134 -1.87 13.43 8.76
CA ALA A 134 -1.69 12.60 7.59
C ALA A 134 -2.97 12.48 6.74
N ILE A 135 -4.12 12.23 7.39
CA ILE A 135 -5.42 12.14 6.68
C ILE A 135 -5.78 13.50 6.05
N ARG A 136 -5.60 14.62 6.77
CA ARG A 136 -5.85 15.96 6.23
C ARG A 136 -4.97 16.31 5.04
N ASN A 137 -3.76 15.76 4.99
CA ASN A 137 -2.82 15.91 3.88
C ASN A 137 -3.10 14.95 2.71
N GLY A 138 -4.11 14.06 2.82
CA GLY A 138 -4.58 13.20 1.74
C GLY A 138 -4.17 11.73 1.85
N ALA A 139 -3.62 11.28 2.99
CA ALA A 139 -3.45 9.85 3.24
C ALA A 139 -4.80 9.16 3.40
N THR A 140 -4.93 7.96 2.84
CA THR A 140 -6.12 7.10 2.99
C THR A 140 -5.83 5.86 3.84
N GLU A 141 -4.56 5.56 4.07
CA GLU A 141 -4.12 4.40 4.84
C GLU A 141 -2.97 4.80 5.79
N LEU A 142 -3.00 4.29 7.01
CA LEU A 142 -2.02 4.58 8.05
C LEU A 142 -1.41 3.29 8.59
N ASP A 143 -0.09 3.20 8.55
CA ASP A 143 0.68 2.09 9.12
C ASP A 143 1.30 2.54 10.45
N MET A 144 0.59 2.33 11.57
CA MET A 144 1.08 2.73 12.89
C MET A 144 1.97 1.66 13.52
N VAL A 145 3.05 2.05 14.17
CA VAL A 145 3.85 1.12 14.99
C VAL A 145 3.25 1.07 16.40
N LEU A 146 2.92 -0.14 16.87
CA LEU A 146 2.47 -0.33 18.25
C LEU A 146 3.58 -0.01 19.25
N ASN A 147 3.22 0.21 20.52
CA ASN A 147 4.21 0.37 21.57
C ASN A 147 4.79 -1.01 21.95
N VAL A 148 5.90 -1.38 21.26
CA VAL A 148 6.56 -2.68 21.45
C VAL A 148 7.03 -2.87 22.90
N SER A 149 7.56 -1.82 23.53
CA SER A 149 8.03 -1.86 24.91
C SER A 149 6.90 -2.15 25.90
N ALA A 150 5.75 -1.51 25.74
CA ALA A 150 4.57 -1.75 26.56
C ALA A 150 4.05 -3.19 26.37
N LEU A 151 4.00 -3.69 25.13
CA LEU A 151 3.61 -5.05 24.82
C LEU A 151 4.51 -6.08 25.53
N ILE A 152 5.83 -5.93 25.42
CA ILE A 152 6.81 -6.82 26.07
C ILE A 152 6.71 -6.74 27.59
N SER A 153 6.41 -5.58 28.14
CA SER A 153 6.25 -5.36 29.60
C SER A 153 4.91 -5.88 30.14
N GLY A 154 4.00 -6.32 29.27
CA GLY A 154 2.66 -6.81 29.68
C GLY A 154 1.64 -5.71 29.93
N ASP A 155 1.93 -4.44 29.60
CA ASP A 155 0.99 -3.34 29.68
C ASP A 155 0.04 -3.33 28.47
N TYR A 156 -0.77 -4.39 28.40
CA TYR A 156 -1.69 -4.63 27.28
C TYR A 156 -2.80 -3.58 27.19
N GLN A 157 -3.19 -2.99 28.28
CA GLN A 157 -4.19 -1.92 28.29
C GLN A 157 -3.66 -0.70 27.57
N LEU A 158 -2.44 -0.26 27.87
CA LEU A 158 -1.81 0.86 27.16
C LEU A 158 -1.70 0.59 25.66
N VAL A 159 -1.29 -0.61 25.26
CA VAL A 159 -1.17 -0.98 23.84
C VAL A 159 -2.53 -0.90 23.14
N GLU A 160 -3.59 -1.45 23.73
CA GLU A 160 -4.94 -1.42 23.16
C GLU A 160 -5.46 0.02 23.03
N GLU A 161 -5.30 0.83 24.09
CA GLU A 161 -5.74 2.23 24.11
C GLU A 161 -4.98 3.10 23.10
N ASP A 162 -3.67 2.88 22.93
CA ASP A 162 -2.82 3.57 21.95
C ASP A 162 -3.31 3.29 20.51
N ILE A 163 -3.54 2.02 20.16
CA ILE A 163 -4.07 1.64 18.85
C ILE A 163 -5.48 2.22 18.65
N ARG A 164 -6.36 2.05 19.64
CA ARG A 164 -7.75 2.52 19.59
C ARG A 164 -7.83 4.02 19.38
N ALA A 165 -7.00 4.79 20.07
CA ALA A 165 -6.98 6.24 19.94
C ALA A 165 -6.63 6.70 18.52
N VAL A 166 -5.63 6.06 17.89
CA VAL A 166 -5.25 6.32 16.49
C VAL A 166 -6.38 5.91 15.52
N VAL A 167 -6.97 4.73 15.71
CA VAL A 167 -8.11 4.25 14.88
C VAL A 167 -9.27 5.24 14.93
N LEU A 168 -9.68 5.65 16.13
CA LEU A 168 -10.81 6.59 16.29
C LEU A 168 -10.50 7.96 15.69
N ALA A 169 -9.29 8.47 15.90
CA ALA A 169 -8.89 9.77 15.37
C ALA A 169 -8.84 9.78 13.83
N ALA A 170 -8.24 8.75 13.22
CA ALA A 170 -8.16 8.64 11.77
C ALA A 170 -9.55 8.46 11.13
N LYS A 171 -10.36 7.52 11.63
CA LYS A 171 -11.71 7.26 11.11
C LYS A 171 -12.67 8.43 11.39
N GLY A 172 -12.41 9.24 12.40
CA GLY A 172 -13.14 10.49 12.65
C GLY A 172 -12.84 11.59 11.61
N GLN A 173 -11.70 11.54 10.93
CA GLN A 173 -11.37 12.44 9.81
C GLN A 173 -11.81 11.86 8.46
N LEU A 174 -11.65 10.56 8.27
CA LEU A 174 -12.02 9.83 7.06
C LEU A 174 -12.55 8.44 7.46
N GLU A 175 -13.85 8.22 7.37
CA GLU A 175 -14.50 6.98 7.79
C GLU A 175 -13.90 5.73 7.12
N THR A 176 -13.51 5.86 5.85
CA THR A 176 -12.90 4.79 5.05
C THR A 176 -11.40 4.62 5.25
N ALA A 177 -10.78 5.40 6.16
CA ALA A 177 -9.35 5.26 6.46
C ALA A 177 -9.03 3.84 6.92
N SER A 178 -7.96 3.25 6.36
CA SER A 178 -7.49 1.92 6.73
C SER A 178 -6.28 2.01 7.65
N ILE A 179 -6.38 1.40 8.83
CA ILE A 179 -5.32 1.43 9.84
C ILE A 179 -4.67 0.05 9.95
N LYS A 180 -3.34 0.00 9.79
CA LYS A 180 -2.52 -1.19 9.88
C LYS A 180 -1.58 -1.07 11.07
N VAL A 181 -1.57 -2.08 11.95
CA VAL A 181 -0.74 -2.06 13.16
C VAL A 181 0.54 -2.86 12.91
N ILE A 182 1.69 -2.18 12.94
CA ILE A 182 3.02 -2.80 12.78
C ILE A 182 3.48 -3.33 14.12
N PHE A 183 3.78 -4.63 14.16
CA PHE A 183 4.19 -5.32 15.39
C PHE A 183 5.69 -5.29 15.63
N GLU A 184 6.49 -5.22 14.57
CA GLU A 184 7.94 -5.46 14.57
C GLU A 184 8.25 -6.87 15.10
N THR A 185 7.81 -7.86 14.38
CA THR A 185 7.83 -9.28 14.79
C THR A 185 9.23 -9.80 15.13
N ALA A 186 10.29 -9.19 14.61
CA ALA A 186 11.67 -9.51 14.95
C ALA A 186 12.01 -9.34 16.46
N LEU A 187 11.19 -8.55 17.18
CA LEU A 187 11.37 -8.27 18.61
C LEU A 187 10.42 -9.07 19.51
N LEU A 188 9.55 -9.91 18.93
CA LEU A 188 8.44 -10.55 19.65
C LEU A 188 8.54 -12.05 19.64
N THR A 189 8.09 -12.67 20.74
CA THR A 189 7.83 -14.13 20.76
C THR A 189 6.51 -14.44 20.04
N PRO A 190 6.27 -15.70 19.62
CA PRO A 190 5.00 -16.10 19.04
C PRO A 190 3.78 -15.74 19.90
N GLU A 191 3.88 -15.87 21.23
CA GLU A 191 2.80 -15.55 22.18
C GLU A 191 2.49 -14.03 22.16
N LEU A 192 3.52 -13.18 22.06
CA LEU A 192 3.35 -11.74 21.97
C LEU A 192 2.79 -11.32 20.61
N ILE A 193 3.12 -12.02 19.51
CA ILE A 193 2.50 -11.81 18.20
C ILE A 193 0.99 -12.11 18.27
N VAL A 194 0.61 -13.24 18.87
CA VAL A 194 -0.82 -13.56 19.10
C VAL A 194 -1.49 -12.48 19.93
N LYS A 195 -0.85 -12.06 21.03
CA LYS A 195 -1.39 -11.00 21.89
C LYS A 195 -1.57 -9.68 21.14
N ALA A 196 -0.60 -9.27 20.32
CA ALA A 196 -0.71 -8.08 19.50
C ALA A 196 -1.86 -8.14 18.48
N CYS A 197 -2.11 -9.32 17.89
CA CYS A 197 -3.28 -9.56 17.04
C CYS A 197 -4.58 -9.32 17.80
N GLU A 198 -4.73 -9.93 19.01
CA GLU A 198 -5.93 -9.78 19.85
C GLU A 198 -6.19 -8.32 20.22
N LEU A 199 -5.15 -7.58 20.61
CA LEU A 199 -5.26 -6.18 21.00
C LEU A 199 -5.62 -5.29 19.79
N SER A 200 -5.05 -5.55 18.62
CA SER A 200 -5.35 -4.84 17.39
C SER A 200 -6.81 -5.06 16.95
N GLU A 201 -7.31 -6.28 17.08
CA GLU A 201 -8.72 -6.63 16.79
C GLU A 201 -9.67 -5.90 17.75
N LYS A 202 -9.40 -5.95 19.07
CA LYS A 202 -10.18 -5.22 20.08
C LYS A 202 -10.18 -3.72 19.85
N ALA A 203 -9.08 -3.16 19.39
CA ALA A 203 -8.93 -1.75 19.05
C ALA A 203 -9.60 -1.38 17.70
N ARG A 204 -10.13 -2.37 16.93
CA ARG A 204 -10.79 -2.21 15.64
C ARG A 204 -9.87 -1.68 14.53
N ALA A 205 -8.61 -2.08 14.54
CA ALA A 205 -7.75 -1.88 13.40
C ALA A 205 -8.17 -2.76 12.21
N ASP A 206 -7.81 -2.37 10.99
CA ASP A 206 -8.22 -3.08 9.78
C ASP A 206 -7.20 -4.17 9.40
N TYR A 207 -5.92 -3.95 9.73
CA TYR A 207 -4.82 -4.87 9.43
C TYR A 207 -3.89 -5.06 10.61
N VAL A 208 -3.27 -6.24 10.64
CA VAL A 208 -2.04 -6.50 11.36
C VAL A 208 -0.88 -6.55 10.36
N LYS A 209 0.27 -5.94 10.69
CA LYS A 209 1.44 -5.84 9.82
C LYS A 209 2.67 -6.35 10.54
N THR A 210 3.52 -7.12 9.85
CA THR A 210 4.69 -7.76 10.47
C THR A 210 5.74 -6.78 10.97
N SER A 211 6.26 -5.92 10.09
CA SER A 211 7.55 -5.26 10.35
C SER A 211 7.59 -3.84 9.77
N THR A 212 8.50 -3.02 10.32
CA THR A 212 8.81 -1.69 9.78
C THR A 212 9.73 -1.76 8.55
N GLY A 213 10.59 -2.76 8.49
CA GLY A 213 11.70 -2.88 7.54
C GLY A 213 12.98 -2.19 8.01
N PHE A 214 13.03 -1.70 9.26
CA PHE A 214 14.18 -1.04 9.89
C PHE A 214 14.84 -1.88 10.99
N ALA A 215 14.22 -3.01 11.38
CA ALA A 215 14.83 -3.98 12.28
C ALA A 215 15.71 -4.99 11.54
N SER A 216 16.31 -5.92 12.28
CA SER A 216 17.23 -6.95 11.76
C SER A 216 16.57 -7.94 10.80
N GLU A 217 15.26 -8.18 10.99
CA GLU A 217 14.46 -9.13 10.21
C GLU A 217 13.16 -8.48 9.72
N GLY A 218 12.65 -8.97 8.58
CA GLY A 218 11.36 -8.59 8.05
C GLY A 218 10.28 -9.67 8.23
N ALA A 219 9.35 -9.76 7.28
CA ALA A 219 8.31 -10.77 7.28
C ALA A 219 8.88 -12.17 7.06
N THR A 220 8.41 -13.13 7.83
CA THR A 220 8.63 -14.57 7.61
C THR A 220 7.29 -15.27 7.35
N ILE A 221 7.32 -16.40 6.65
CA ILE A 221 6.13 -17.22 6.38
C ILE A 221 5.48 -17.69 7.70
N GLU A 222 6.30 -18.04 8.68
CA GLU A 222 5.87 -18.53 10.00
C GLU A 222 5.08 -17.46 10.74
N ASN A 223 5.61 -16.22 10.81
CA ASN A 223 4.95 -15.12 11.48
C ASN A 223 3.67 -14.69 10.75
N VAL A 224 3.68 -14.62 9.42
CA VAL A 224 2.49 -14.32 8.62
C VAL A 224 1.39 -15.37 8.84
N ARG A 225 1.76 -16.65 8.80
CA ARG A 225 0.83 -17.77 9.04
C ARG A 225 0.24 -17.69 10.44
N LEU A 226 1.06 -17.46 11.46
CA LEU A 226 0.61 -17.29 12.85
C LEU A 226 -0.38 -16.12 12.97
N MET A 227 -0.04 -14.97 12.39
CA MET A 227 -0.92 -13.79 12.40
C MET A 227 -2.24 -14.09 11.68
N LYS A 228 -2.20 -14.71 10.47
CA LYS A 228 -3.42 -15.05 9.71
C LYS A 228 -4.28 -16.08 10.45
N GLN A 229 -3.68 -17.10 11.07
CA GLN A 229 -4.41 -18.06 11.89
C GLN A 229 -5.09 -17.40 13.09
N THR A 230 -4.43 -16.43 13.72
CA THR A 230 -4.96 -15.71 14.88
C THR A 230 -6.13 -14.81 14.51
N VAL A 231 -5.99 -13.99 13.48
CA VAL A 231 -7.03 -13.01 13.11
C VAL A 231 -8.13 -13.61 12.20
N GLY A 232 -7.86 -14.70 11.50
CA GLY A 232 -8.80 -15.32 10.56
C GLY A 232 -9.23 -14.33 9.49
N ASP A 233 -10.54 -14.26 9.24
CA ASP A 233 -11.14 -13.32 8.29
C ASP A 233 -11.64 -12.02 8.95
N ARG A 234 -11.46 -11.89 10.28
CA ARG A 234 -11.85 -10.68 11.02
C ARG A 234 -10.95 -9.49 10.77
N MET A 235 -9.68 -9.75 10.45
CA MET A 235 -8.72 -8.72 10.03
C MET A 235 -7.91 -9.20 8.83
N LYS A 236 -7.28 -8.25 8.15
CA LYS A 236 -6.36 -8.52 7.05
C LYS A 236 -4.91 -8.56 7.54
N VAL A 237 -4.03 -9.22 6.79
CA VAL A 237 -2.60 -9.32 7.11
C VAL A 237 -1.78 -8.60 6.05
N LYS A 238 -0.81 -7.79 6.49
CA LYS A 238 0.21 -7.17 5.63
C LYS A 238 1.58 -7.71 5.99
N SER A 239 2.30 -8.25 5.00
CA SER A 239 3.73 -8.53 5.11
C SER A 239 4.56 -7.30 4.81
N SER A 240 5.71 -7.13 5.44
CA SER A 240 6.68 -6.09 5.08
C SER A 240 8.08 -6.39 5.61
N GLY A 241 9.07 -5.76 4.96
CA GLY A 241 10.48 -6.02 5.23
C GLY A 241 10.99 -7.25 4.45
N GLY A 242 11.91 -7.01 3.52
CA GLY A 242 12.62 -8.08 2.81
C GLY A 242 11.90 -8.67 1.58
N VAL A 243 10.73 -8.20 1.19
CA VAL A 243 10.04 -8.65 -0.03
C VAL A 243 10.73 -8.06 -1.26
N ARG A 244 11.40 -8.92 -2.04
CA ARG A 244 12.27 -8.50 -3.16
C ARG A 244 12.00 -9.23 -4.47
N THR A 245 11.34 -10.40 -4.43
CA THR A 245 11.07 -11.24 -5.61
C THR A 245 9.58 -11.50 -5.75
N LEU A 246 9.15 -11.83 -6.95
CA LEU A 246 7.78 -12.20 -7.26
C LEU A 246 7.35 -13.46 -6.47
N ASP A 247 8.22 -14.46 -6.42
CA ASP A 247 7.91 -15.71 -5.69
C ASP A 247 7.70 -15.48 -4.19
N GLN A 248 8.55 -14.65 -3.54
CA GLN A 248 8.33 -14.29 -2.13
C GLN A 248 6.98 -13.61 -1.92
N LEU A 249 6.60 -12.69 -2.81
CA LEU A 249 5.31 -12.01 -2.71
C LEU A 249 4.15 -13.01 -2.84
N ILE A 250 4.21 -13.89 -3.82
CA ILE A 250 3.17 -14.91 -4.05
C ILE A 250 3.12 -15.92 -2.88
N ASP A 251 4.25 -16.30 -2.32
CA ASP A 251 4.27 -17.18 -1.14
C ASP A 251 3.53 -16.52 0.04
N PHE A 252 3.72 -15.23 0.29
CA PHE A 252 2.93 -14.50 1.29
C PHE A 252 1.43 -14.43 0.91
N MET A 253 1.11 -14.21 -0.36
CA MET A 253 -0.29 -14.20 -0.83
C MET A 253 -0.97 -15.56 -0.58
N ASN A 254 -0.25 -16.67 -0.79
CA ASN A 254 -0.74 -18.02 -0.51
C ASN A 254 -1.03 -18.26 0.99
N GLU A 255 -0.34 -17.57 1.89
CA GLU A 255 -0.62 -17.57 3.33
C GLU A 255 -1.77 -16.60 3.72
N GLY A 256 -2.43 -15.97 2.75
CA GLY A 256 -3.55 -15.07 2.98
C GLY A 256 -3.19 -13.60 3.22
N VAL A 257 -1.96 -13.19 2.89
CA VAL A 257 -1.58 -11.78 2.87
C VAL A 257 -2.34 -11.06 1.76
N THR A 258 -2.92 -9.92 2.10
CA THR A 258 -3.66 -9.07 1.16
C THR A 258 -2.93 -7.79 0.80
N ARG A 259 -1.85 -7.45 1.52
CA ARG A 259 -0.95 -6.33 1.24
C ARG A 259 0.49 -6.70 1.56
N SER A 260 1.41 -6.14 0.83
CA SER A 260 2.84 -6.33 1.04
C SER A 260 3.60 -5.02 0.84
N GLY A 261 4.35 -4.62 1.85
CA GLY A 261 5.28 -3.48 1.75
C GLY A 261 6.50 -3.89 0.92
N CYS A 262 6.64 -3.29 -0.26
CA CYS A 262 7.69 -3.63 -1.22
C CYS A 262 8.35 -2.37 -1.78
N SER A 263 9.69 -2.28 -1.70
CA SER A 263 10.48 -1.24 -2.39
C SER A 263 10.98 -1.70 -3.77
N ALA A 264 10.92 -3.01 -4.05
CA ALA A 264 11.39 -3.62 -5.30
C ALA A 264 10.27 -3.80 -6.34
N THR A 265 9.23 -2.97 -6.29
CA THR A 265 7.99 -3.08 -7.09
C THR A 265 8.25 -3.27 -8.58
N GLU A 266 9.16 -2.49 -9.16
CA GLU A 266 9.46 -2.60 -10.59
C GLU A 266 10.08 -3.96 -10.95
N ALA A 267 11.01 -4.45 -10.13
CA ALA A 267 11.63 -5.75 -10.35
C ALA A 267 10.60 -6.88 -10.26
N VAL A 268 9.76 -6.88 -9.21
CA VAL A 268 8.71 -7.88 -8.98
C VAL A 268 7.69 -7.90 -10.11
N LEU A 269 7.20 -6.75 -10.54
CA LEU A 269 6.17 -6.68 -11.57
C LEU A 269 6.73 -6.90 -12.98
N SER A 270 7.99 -6.53 -13.24
CA SER A 270 8.68 -6.87 -14.49
C SER A 270 8.95 -8.38 -14.59
N GLU A 271 9.31 -9.03 -13.47
CA GLU A 271 9.44 -10.49 -13.38
C GLU A 271 8.11 -11.19 -13.69
N PHE A 272 6.98 -10.67 -13.17
CA PHE A 272 5.66 -11.17 -13.53
C PHE A 272 5.42 -11.12 -15.04
N LEU A 273 5.68 -9.96 -15.67
CA LEU A 273 5.47 -9.78 -17.10
C LEU A 273 6.34 -10.69 -17.97
N ALA A 274 7.53 -11.04 -17.49
CA ALA A 274 8.44 -11.94 -18.19
C ALA A 274 8.04 -13.43 -18.09
N ASN A 275 7.34 -13.83 -17.00
CA ASN A 275 7.05 -15.23 -16.68
C ASN A 275 5.57 -15.60 -16.82
N ALA A 276 4.65 -14.64 -16.90
CA ALA A 276 3.21 -14.88 -17.02
C ALA A 276 2.85 -15.53 -18.37
N ARG A 277 1.92 -16.46 -18.34
CA ARG A 277 1.41 -17.22 -19.51
C ARG A 277 -0.10 -17.19 -19.57
#